data_f165af2446d398df09258cd58099601b
#
_entry.id   f165af2446d398df09258cd58099601b
#
_cell.length_a   1.000
_cell.length_b   1.000
_cell.length_c   1.000
_cell.angle_alpha   90.00
_cell.angle_beta   90.00
_cell.angle_gamma   90.00
#
_symmetry.space_group_name_H-M   'P 1'
#
loop_
_entity.id
_entity.type
_entity.pdbx_description
1 polymer ?
#
loop_
_entity_poly.entity_id
_entity_poly.type
_entity_poly.pdbx_seq_one_letter_code
_entity_poly.pdbx_strand_id
1 'polypeptide(L)'
;MRRRRPEKREILPDPVYGDLIVAKFINNLMKKGKKSLAEKIFYKSIDKIKSQVKVDDGIEFFKKAIDNVSPILEVKSKRIGGATYQVPIEISESRRIALGMRWLISYAKARKGQTMADRLAAELIAAANNEGSSVKKKEDTHKMAEANKAFSHFR
;
A
#
# COMPACT_ATOMS: atom_id res chain seq x y z
N MET A 1 -3.22 -25.00 -19.22
CA MET A 1 -2.37 -24.31 -18.22
C MET A 1 -1.25 -23.56 -18.95
N ARG A 2 -0.93 -22.33 -18.53
CA ARG A 2 0.14 -21.55 -19.17
C ARG A 2 1.52 -22.09 -18.76
N ARG A 3 2.29 -22.62 -19.70
CA ARG A 3 3.59 -23.27 -19.45
C ARG A 3 4.68 -22.29 -18.99
N ARG A 4 4.62 -21.03 -19.42
CA ARG A 4 5.57 -19.97 -19.05
C ARG A 4 4.85 -18.77 -18.45
N ARG A 5 5.44 -18.17 -17.40
CA ARG A 5 4.96 -16.87 -16.89
C ARG A 5 5.27 -15.77 -17.90
N PRO A 6 4.40 -14.75 -18.05
CA PRO A 6 4.75 -13.59 -18.87
C PRO A 6 5.96 -12.87 -18.28
N GLU A 7 6.77 -12.30 -19.13
CA GLU A 7 7.84 -11.41 -18.71
C GLU A 7 7.28 -10.24 -17.90
N LYS A 8 8.00 -9.85 -16.86
CA LYS A 8 7.62 -8.68 -16.07
C LYS A 8 7.94 -7.42 -16.88
N ARG A 9 6.94 -6.59 -17.11
CA ARG A 9 7.15 -5.28 -17.75
C ARG A 9 8.01 -4.41 -16.85
N GLU A 10 9.02 -3.78 -17.42
CA GLU A 10 9.81 -2.76 -16.74
C GLU A 10 8.95 -1.51 -16.49
N ILE A 11 9.06 -0.97 -15.30
CA ILE A 11 8.40 0.26 -14.92
C ILE A 11 9.47 1.33 -14.86
N LEU A 12 9.33 2.35 -15.71
CA LEU A 12 10.22 3.51 -15.66
C LEU A 12 9.97 4.30 -14.36
N PRO A 13 11.02 4.90 -13.79
CA PRO A 13 10.89 5.77 -12.62
C PRO A 13 10.01 6.99 -12.94
N ASP A 14 9.47 7.61 -11.90
CA ASP A 14 8.67 8.82 -12.04
C ASP A 14 9.51 9.98 -12.59
N PRO A 15 9.02 10.75 -13.57
CA PRO A 15 9.81 11.79 -14.22
C PRO A 15 10.15 12.98 -13.30
N VAL A 16 9.36 13.24 -12.25
CA VAL A 16 9.54 14.36 -11.33
C VAL A 16 10.48 14.00 -10.18
N TYR A 17 10.30 12.83 -9.59
CA TYR A 17 11.04 12.40 -8.40
C TYR A 17 12.08 11.30 -8.68
N GLY A 18 12.16 10.76 -9.89
CA GLY A 18 13.11 9.70 -10.24
C GLY A 18 12.92 8.38 -9.47
N ASP A 19 11.78 8.17 -8.82
CA ASP A 19 11.56 7.07 -7.89
C ASP A 19 10.62 6.01 -8.45
N LEU A 20 11.01 4.73 -8.35
CA LEU A 20 10.22 3.57 -8.79
C LEU A 20 9.01 3.30 -7.89
N ILE A 21 9.09 3.62 -6.59
CA ILE A 21 7.98 3.41 -5.65
C ILE A 21 6.87 4.40 -5.97
N VAL A 22 7.24 5.64 -6.28
CA VAL A 22 6.30 6.68 -6.73
C VAL A 22 5.62 6.25 -8.03
N ALA A 23 6.37 5.79 -9.04
CA ALA A 23 5.80 5.32 -10.29
C ALA A 23 4.82 4.15 -10.09
N LYS A 24 5.16 3.18 -9.22
CA LYS A 24 4.27 2.07 -8.85
C LYS A 24 3.01 2.55 -8.13
N PHE A 25 3.15 3.53 -7.24
CA PHE A 25 2.00 4.10 -6.52
C PHE A 25 1.04 4.81 -7.47
N ILE A 26 1.54 5.63 -8.38
CA ILE A 26 0.73 6.31 -9.41
C ILE A 26 0.01 5.30 -10.29
N ASN A 27 0.68 4.22 -10.70
CA ASN A 27 0.05 3.14 -11.47
C ASN A 27 -1.08 2.43 -10.68
N ASN A 28 -0.94 2.25 -9.36
CA ASN A 28 -1.99 1.71 -8.50
C ASN A 28 -3.14 2.71 -8.26
N LEU A 29 -2.84 4.00 -8.23
CA LEU A 29 -3.84 5.06 -8.07
C LEU A 29 -4.67 5.25 -9.34
N MET A 30 -4.06 5.04 -10.50
CA MET A 30 -4.65 5.20 -11.83
C MET A 30 -5.90 4.34 -11.99
N LYS A 31 -6.96 4.93 -12.57
CA LYS A 31 -8.19 4.23 -12.99
C LYS A 31 -8.44 4.47 -14.47
N LYS A 32 -8.91 3.45 -15.17
CA LYS A 32 -9.30 3.52 -16.59
C LYS A 32 -8.20 4.10 -17.50
N GLY A 33 -6.92 3.85 -17.20
CA GLY A 33 -5.79 4.35 -17.99
C GLY A 33 -5.49 5.85 -17.85
N LYS A 34 -6.18 6.61 -16.97
CA LYS A 34 -5.99 8.05 -16.82
C LYS A 34 -4.75 8.37 -15.98
N LYS A 35 -3.56 8.16 -16.57
CA LYS A 35 -2.27 8.29 -15.87
C LYS A 35 -1.98 9.74 -15.45
N SER A 36 -2.15 10.71 -16.36
CA SER A 36 -1.90 12.13 -16.08
C SER A 36 -2.76 12.68 -14.93
N LEU A 37 -3.99 12.18 -14.78
CA LEU A 37 -4.84 12.52 -13.65
C LEU A 37 -4.30 11.94 -12.34
N ALA A 38 -3.83 10.70 -12.35
CA ALA A 38 -3.25 10.06 -11.17
C ALA A 38 -1.96 10.77 -10.73
N GLU A 39 -1.10 11.18 -11.67
CA GLU A 39 0.08 11.99 -11.42
C GLU A 39 -0.27 13.32 -10.76
N LYS A 40 -1.22 14.07 -11.34
CA LYS A 40 -1.70 15.34 -10.76
C LYS A 40 -2.25 15.18 -9.35
N ILE A 41 -2.99 14.09 -9.07
CA ILE A 41 -3.52 13.83 -7.72
C ILE A 41 -2.37 13.56 -6.75
N PHE A 42 -1.39 12.74 -7.15
CA PHE A 42 -0.24 12.40 -6.32
C PHE A 42 0.61 13.64 -6.01
N TYR A 43 1.02 14.40 -7.02
CA TYR A 43 1.86 15.58 -6.83
C TYR A 43 1.17 16.63 -5.95
N LYS A 44 -0.11 16.92 -6.20
CA LYS A 44 -0.89 17.81 -5.34
C LYS A 44 -1.00 17.30 -3.90
N SER A 45 -1.05 15.99 -3.69
CA SER A 45 -1.06 15.45 -2.32
C SER A 45 0.28 15.64 -1.61
N ILE A 46 1.39 15.49 -2.31
CA ILE A 46 2.74 15.74 -1.78
C ILE A 46 2.94 17.24 -1.46
N ASP A 47 2.51 18.13 -2.35
CA ASP A 47 2.56 19.58 -2.09
C ASP A 47 1.78 19.96 -0.82
N LYS A 48 0.59 19.35 -0.63
CA LYS A 48 -0.21 19.56 0.59
C LYS A 48 0.48 19.02 1.84
N ILE A 49 1.13 17.87 1.76
CA ILE A 49 1.91 17.32 2.89
C ILE A 49 3.03 18.30 3.25
N LYS A 50 3.81 18.77 2.27
CA LYS A 50 4.87 19.76 2.49
C LYS A 50 4.36 21.02 3.19
N SER A 51 3.21 21.55 2.75
CA SER A 51 2.63 22.76 3.34
C SER A 51 2.05 22.56 4.74
N GLN A 52 1.48 21.37 5.04
CA GLN A 52 0.83 21.10 6.33
C GLN A 52 1.81 20.64 7.41
N VAL A 53 2.76 19.78 7.04
CA VAL A 53 3.71 19.17 7.99
C VAL A 53 5.03 19.96 8.05
N LYS A 54 5.24 20.91 7.11
CA LYS A 54 6.47 21.73 6.99
C LYS A 54 7.73 20.85 6.87
N VAL A 55 7.64 19.77 6.08
CA VAL A 55 8.77 18.91 5.76
C VAL A 55 9.38 19.31 4.42
N ASP A 56 10.70 19.29 4.34
CA ASP A 56 11.43 19.64 3.12
C ASP A 56 11.27 18.54 2.06
N ASP A 57 11.38 17.27 2.46
CA ASP A 57 11.22 16.12 1.55
C ASP A 57 9.90 15.39 1.79
N GLY A 58 8.92 15.70 0.93
CA GLY A 58 7.62 15.00 0.93
C GLY A 58 7.70 13.55 0.46
N ILE A 59 8.77 13.14 -0.25
CA ILE A 59 8.94 11.77 -0.73
C ILE A 59 9.47 10.85 0.37
N GLU A 60 10.39 11.31 1.20
CA GLU A 60 10.80 10.56 2.39
C GLU A 60 9.62 10.33 3.33
N PHE A 61 8.81 11.36 3.52
CA PHE A 61 7.58 11.25 4.31
C PHE A 61 6.59 10.24 3.73
N PHE A 62 6.42 10.22 2.41
CA PHE A 62 5.61 9.24 1.70
C PHE A 62 6.15 7.81 1.86
N LYS A 63 7.47 7.61 1.73
CA LYS A 63 8.11 6.30 1.95
C LYS A 63 7.89 5.80 3.38
N LYS A 64 8.08 6.68 4.36
CA LYS A 64 7.79 6.37 5.77
C LYS A 64 6.33 5.93 5.96
N ALA A 65 5.37 6.61 5.33
CA ALA A 65 3.96 6.21 5.39
C ALA A 65 3.73 4.81 4.79
N ILE A 66 4.36 4.47 3.66
CA ILE A 66 4.27 3.13 3.06
C ILE A 66 4.86 2.08 4.01
N ASP A 67 6.03 2.31 4.59
CA ASP A 67 6.70 1.35 5.47
C ASP A 67 5.86 1.09 6.72
N ASN A 68 5.27 2.14 7.30
CA ASN A 68 4.40 2.02 8.46
C ASN A 68 3.14 1.19 8.18
N VAL A 69 2.62 1.20 6.96
CA VAL A 69 1.42 0.44 6.56
C VAL A 69 1.75 -0.94 6.02
N SER A 70 2.98 -1.17 5.56
CA SER A 70 3.39 -2.43 4.94
C SER A 70 3.40 -3.60 5.94
N PRO A 71 2.60 -4.67 5.74
CA PRO A 71 2.56 -5.80 6.66
C PRO A 71 3.74 -6.74 6.44
N ILE A 72 4.17 -7.45 7.49
CA ILE A 72 5.20 -8.50 7.42
C ILE A 72 4.57 -9.86 7.16
N LEU A 73 3.36 -10.08 7.71
CA LEU A 73 2.63 -11.33 7.61
C LEU A 73 1.29 -11.11 6.90
N GLU A 74 0.84 -12.10 6.17
CA GLU A 74 -0.54 -12.20 5.68
C GLU A 74 -1.11 -13.56 6.01
N VAL A 75 -2.45 -13.66 6.04
CA VAL A 75 -3.16 -14.91 6.24
C VAL A 75 -3.67 -15.40 4.90
N LYS A 76 -3.36 -16.65 4.57
CA LYS A 76 -3.78 -17.30 3.33
C LYS A 76 -4.64 -18.52 3.63
N SER A 77 -5.80 -18.58 2.99
CA SER A 77 -6.68 -19.75 3.12
C SER A 77 -6.09 -20.96 2.40
N LYS A 78 -5.97 -22.08 3.10
CA LYS A 78 -5.52 -23.37 2.55
C LYS A 78 -6.53 -24.45 2.90
N ARG A 79 -6.97 -25.23 1.92
CA ARG A 79 -7.91 -26.33 2.13
C ARG A 79 -7.16 -27.63 2.38
N ILE A 80 -7.41 -28.27 3.51
CA ILE A 80 -6.77 -29.51 3.95
C ILE A 80 -7.85 -30.45 4.48
N GLY A 81 -7.95 -31.66 3.92
CA GLY A 81 -8.92 -32.66 4.37
C GLY A 81 -10.38 -32.19 4.38
N GLY A 82 -10.76 -31.26 3.46
CA GLY A 82 -12.12 -30.71 3.39
C GLY A 82 -12.37 -29.47 4.25
N ALA A 83 -11.55 -29.19 5.26
CA ALA A 83 -11.61 -27.97 6.06
C ALA A 83 -10.70 -26.85 5.49
N THR A 84 -11.11 -25.59 5.67
CA THR A 84 -10.33 -24.41 5.23
C THR A 84 -9.65 -23.79 6.43
N TYR A 85 -8.32 -23.78 6.41
CA TYR A 85 -7.49 -23.20 7.45
C TYR A 85 -6.91 -21.86 6.98
N GLN A 86 -6.83 -20.90 7.89
CA GLN A 86 -6.17 -19.62 7.67
C GLN A 86 -4.71 -19.75 8.12
N VAL A 87 -3.80 -19.86 7.14
CA VAL A 87 -2.37 -20.11 7.39
C VAL A 87 -1.61 -18.79 7.33
N PRO A 88 -0.90 -18.39 8.39
CA PRO A 88 -0.03 -17.21 8.36
C PRO A 88 1.21 -17.50 7.54
N ILE A 89 1.54 -16.58 6.62
CA ILE A 89 2.73 -16.65 5.78
C ILE A 89 3.47 -15.32 5.81
N GLU A 90 4.80 -15.41 5.77
CA GLU A 90 5.65 -14.27 5.51
C GLU A 90 5.53 -13.85 4.05
N ILE A 91 5.56 -12.56 3.80
CA ILE A 91 5.39 -11.99 2.48
C ILE A 91 6.67 -11.34 1.98
N SER A 92 6.94 -11.50 0.68
CA SER A 92 8.08 -10.87 0.03
C SER A 92 7.96 -9.34 0.08
N GLU A 93 9.10 -8.66 0.07
CA GLU A 93 9.16 -7.20 0.13
C GLU A 93 8.31 -6.50 -0.94
N SER A 94 8.38 -7.00 -2.18
CA SER A 94 7.58 -6.44 -3.27
C SER A 94 6.07 -6.53 -3.02
N ARG A 95 5.60 -7.60 -2.37
CA ARG A 95 4.19 -7.78 -2.00
C ARG A 95 3.82 -6.94 -0.79
N ARG A 96 4.71 -6.78 0.19
CA ARG A 96 4.52 -5.88 1.34
C ARG A 96 4.20 -4.47 0.87
N ILE A 97 5.07 -3.91 0.02
CA ILE A 97 4.91 -2.58 -0.57
C ILE A 97 3.59 -2.49 -1.36
N ALA A 98 3.28 -3.49 -2.19
CA ALA A 98 2.05 -3.51 -2.98
C ALA A 98 0.77 -3.54 -2.12
N LEU A 99 0.79 -4.23 -0.98
CA LEU A 99 -0.31 -4.24 -0.02
C LEU A 99 -0.44 -2.88 0.68
N GLY A 100 0.66 -2.31 1.15
CA GLY A 100 0.68 -0.98 1.77
C GLY A 100 0.10 0.09 0.85
N MET A 101 0.55 0.13 -0.41
CA MET A 101 0.02 1.05 -1.42
C MET A 101 -1.49 0.89 -1.64
N ARG A 102 -1.97 -0.36 -1.76
CA ARG A 102 -3.40 -0.65 -1.96
C ARG A 102 -4.25 -0.20 -0.77
N TRP A 103 -3.79 -0.46 0.44
CA TRP A 103 -4.51 -0.07 1.64
C TRP A 103 -4.56 1.45 1.77
N LEU A 104 -3.44 2.15 1.61
CA LEU A 104 -3.39 3.62 1.60
C LEU A 104 -4.40 4.21 0.60
N ILE A 105 -4.41 3.72 -0.64
CA ILE A 105 -5.33 4.21 -1.67
C ILE A 105 -6.78 3.89 -1.32
N SER A 106 -7.05 2.68 -0.79
CA SER A 106 -8.40 2.27 -0.43
C SER A 106 -8.97 3.12 0.70
N TYR A 107 -8.20 3.31 1.76
CA TYR A 107 -8.64 4.10 2.91
C TYR A 107 -8.64 5.60 2.63
N ALA A 108 -7.72 6.12 1.82
CA ALA A 108 -7.81 7.48 1.31
C ALA A 108 -9.12 7.74 0.56
N LYS A 109 -9.59 6.79 -0.25
CA LYS A 109 -10.90 6.89 -0.92
C LYS A 109 -12.08 6.89 0.03
N ALA A 110 -11.98 6.17 1.14
CA ALA A 110 -13.04 6.09 2.15
C ALA A 110 -13.09 7.33 3.06
N ARG A 111 -12.01 8.12 3.13
CA ARG A 111 -12.01 9.36 3.92
C ARG A 111 -12.98 10.38 3.38
N LYS A 112 -13.53 11.21 4.28
CA LYS A 112 -14.26 12.43 3.93
C LYS A 112 -13.26 13.49 3.47
N GLY A 113 -13.61 14.28 2.47
CA GLY A 113 -12.76 15.35 1.93
C GLY A 113 -13.21 15.79 0.54
N GLN A 114 -12.88 17.02 0.15
CA GLN A 114 -13.35 17.61 -1.12
C GLN A 114 -12.73 16.92 -2.32
N THR A 115 -11.40 16.79 -2.36
CA THR A 115 -10.70 16.20 -3.49
C THR A 115 -9.98 14.92 -3.09
N MET A 116 -9.65 14.06 -4.09
CA MET A 116 -8.86 12.87 -3.83
C MET A 116 -7.44 13.21 -3.34
N ALA A 117 -6.88 14.35 -3.76
CA ALA A 117 -5.58 14.82 -3.29
C ALA A 117 -5.61 15.16 -1.79
N ASP A 118 -6.69 15.80 -1.30
CA ASP A 118 -6.86 16.11 0.14
C ASP A 118 -6.96 14.82 0.96
N ARG A 119 -7.80 13.90 0.51
CA ARG A 119 -8.01 12.62 1.18
C ARG A 119 -6.74 11.78 1.23
N LEU A 120 -5.97 11.79 0.15
CA LEU A 120 -4.71 11.07 0.07
C LEU A 120 -3.66 11.71 0.98
N ALA A 121 -3.50 13.03 0.97
CA ALA A 121 -2.59 13.74 1.86
C ALA A 121 -2.91 13.45 3.33
N ALA A 122 -4.18 13.55 3.72
CA ALA A 122 -4.61 13.28 5.09
C ALA A 122 -4.35 11.82 5.53
N GLU A 123 -4.54 10.83 4.63
CA GLU A 123 -4.23 9.43 4.95
C GLU A 123 -2.73 9.18 5.05
N LEU A 124 -1.92 9.79 4.18
CA LEU A 124 -0.46 9.69 4.23
C LEU A 124 0.11 10.32 5.50
N ILE A 125 -0.42 11.47 5.93
CA ILE A 125 -0.01 12.13 7.17
C ILE A 125 -0.32 11.25 8.37
N ALA A 126 -1.55 10.72 8.46
CA ALA A 126 -1.93 9.81 9.53
C ALA A 126 -1.04 8.55 9.55
N ALA A 127 -0.82 7.94 8.38
CA ALA A 127 0.01 6.73 8.24
C ALA A 127 1.48 6.97 8.64
N ALA A 128 2.06 8.11 8.31
CA ALA A 128 3.43 8.46 8.69
C ALA A 128 3.58 8.63 10.22
N ASN A 129 2.49 9.01 10.89
CA ASN A 129 2.41 9.12 12.35
C ASN A 129 1.97 7.81 13.05
N ASN A 130 1.92 6.68 12.31
CA ASN A 130 1.38 5.40 12.78
C ASN A 130 -0.08 5.44 13.22
N GLU A 131 -0.88 6.29 12.60
CA GLU A 131 -2.30 6.45 12.85
C GLU A 131 -3.12 6.15 11.57
N GLY A 132 -4.44 6.15 11.72
CA GLY A 132 -5.35 6.00 10.59
C GLY A 132 -5.74 4.57 10.26
N SER A 133 -6.71 4.47 9.35
CA SER A 133 -7.35 3.19 9.02
C SER A 133 -6.42 2.23 8.26
N SER A 134 -5.44 2.75 7.53
CA SER A 134 -4.44 1.94 6.83
C SER A 134 -3.52 1.20 7.80
N VAL A 135 -3.05 1.87 8.85
CA VAL A 135 -2.22 1.28 9.89
C VAL A 135 -3.03 0.27 10.70
N LYS A 136 -4.26 0.63 11.08
CA LYS A 136 -5.17 -0.31 11.75
C LYS A 136 -5.38 -1.59 10.95
N LYS A 137 -5.51 -1.49 9.62
CA LYS A 137 -5.63 -2.68 8.76
C LYS A 137 -4.40 -3.57 8.82
N LYS A 138 -3.19 -3.00 8.89
CA LYS A 138 -1.95 -3.78 9.11
C LYS A 138 -2.00 -4.51 10.44
N GLU A 139 -2.35 -3.79 11.52
CA GLU A 139 -2.45 -4.37 12.87
C GLU A 139 -3.48 -5.51 12.93
N ASP A 140 -4.67 -5.31 12.34
CA ASP A 140 -5.70 -6.33 12.28
C ASP A 140 -5.22 -7.58 11.50
N THR A 141 -4.46 -7.37 10.42
CA THR A 141 -3.85 -8.47 9.65
C THR A 141 -2.82 -9.23 10.48
N HIS A 142 -1.97 -8.52 11.24
CA HIS A 142 -0.98 -9.13 12.12
C HIS A 142 -1.66 -9.88 13.29
N LYS A 143 -2.70 -9.30 13.91
CA LYS A 143 -3.49 -9.97 14.95
C LYS A 143 -4.16 -11.24 14.44
N MET A 144 -4.72 -11.21 13.23
CA MET A 144 -5.26 -12.42 12.58
C MET A 144 -4.18 -13.47 12.34
N ALA A 145 -2.99 -13.07 11.90
CA ALA A 145 -1.87 -13.99 11.67
C ALA A 145 -1.39 -14.61 12.98
N GLU A 146 -1.33 -13.85 14.06
CA GLU A 146 -0.95 -14.33 15.39
C GLU A 146 -1.99 -15.29 15.96
N ALA A 147 -3.27 -14.96 15.88
CA ALA A 147 -4.36 -15.85 16.32
C ALA A 147 -4.37 -17.21 15.58
N ASN A 148 -3.90 -17.23 14.33
CA ASN A 148 -3.80 -18.44 13.51
C ASN A 148 -2.41 -19.08 13.51
N LYS A 149 -1.51 -18.66 14.41
CA LYS A 149 -0.11 -19.15 14.47
C LYS A 149 -0.01 -20.67 14.62
N ALA A 150 -0.97 -21.30 15.31
CA ALA A 150 -1.03 -22.75 15.45
C ALA A 150 -1.09 -23.49 14.10
N PHE A 151 -1.61 -22.85 13.04
CA PHE A 151 -1.72 -23.45 11.70
C PHE A 151 -0.51 -23.17 10.80
N SER A 152 0.55 -22.58 11.33
CA SER A 152 1.77 -22.24 10.56
C SER A 152 2.47 -23.48 9.98
N HIS A 153 2.33 -24.65 10.58
CA HIS A 153 2.87 -25.91 10.08
C HIS A 153 2.21 -26.41 8.78
N PHE A 154 1.09 -25.82 8.38
CA PHE A 154 0.44 -26.12 7.10
C PHE A 154 0.97 -25.26 5.93
N ARG A 155 2.11 -24.62 6.06
CA ARG A 155 2.74 -23.82 4.98
C ARG A 155 2.94 -24.57 3.66
#